data_20bc181bbfd50557216ead678a7a9569
#
_entry.id   20bc181bbfd50557216ead678a7a9569
#
_cell.length_a   1.000
_cell.length_b   1.000
_cell.length_c   1.000
_cell.angle_alpha   90.00
_cell.angle_beta   90.00
_cell.angle_gamma   90.00
#
_symmetry.space_group_name_H-M   'P 1'
#
loop_
_entity.id
_entity.type
_entity.pdbx_description
1 polymer ?
#
loop_
_entity_poly.entity_id
_entity_poly.type
_entity_poly.pdbx_seq_one_letter_code
_entity_poly.pdbx_strand_id
1 'polypeptide(L)'
;VTAARFGFPWCCDLGGEKNFRRISGNWRIEYVKALDYYDPINFAKRIKCPVDITRVGLGDYVCPPSGVTVFYNNLKVPTTIRYYQGSTHGYVPDTPEIFVRQK
;
A
#
# COMPACT_ATOMS: atom_id res chain seq x y z
N VAL A 1 -8.59 2.00 -0.43
CA VAL A 1 -7.55 2.34 -0.58
C VAL A 1 -6.83 1.84 -1.81
N THR A 2 -5.63 2.33 -2.02
CA THR A 2 -4.79 1.85 -3.11
C THR A 2 -4.82 0.34 -3.19
N ALA A 3 -4.98 -0.24 -2.03
CA ALA A 3 -5.25 -1.64 -1.86
C ALA A 3 -6.49 -2.14 -2.61
N ALA A 4 -7.53 -1.36 -2.74
CA ALA A 4 -8.74 -1.83 -3.42
C ALA A 4 -8.49 -2.21 -4.88
N ARG A 5 -7.54 -1.56 -5.51
CA ARG A 5 -7.23 -1.82 -6.91
C ARG A 5 -5.87 -2.47 -7.13
N PHE A 6 -4.88 -2.13 -6.33
CA PHE A 6 -3.50 -2.58 -6.51
C PHE A 6 -2.95 -3.33 -5.29
N GLY A 7 -3.46 -3.06 -4.11
CA GLY A 7 -3.08 -3.74 -2.89
C GLY A 7 -3.94 -4.97 -2.63
N PHE A 8 -5.24 -4.84 -2.64
CA PHE A 8 -6.14 -5.97 -2.42
C PHE A 8 -6.10 -7.05 -3.49
N PRO A 9 -5.96 -6.75 -4.79
CA PRO A 9 -5.71 -7.81 -5.78
C PRO A 9 -4.50 -8.67 -5.43
N TRP A 10 -3.51 -8.12 -4.76
CA TRP A 10 -2.42 -8.91 -4.23
C TRP A 10 -2.92 -10.03 -3.30
N CYS A 11 -3.84 -9.74 -2.40
CA CYS A 11 -4.43 -10.75 -1.52
C CYS A 11 -5.20 -11.83 -2.31
N CYS A 12 -5.78 -11.44 -3.44
CA CYS A 12 -6.56 -12.34 -4.27
C CYS A 12 -5.70 -13.13 -5.27
N ASP A 13 -4.68 -12.50 -5.81
CA ASP A 13 -3.92 -13.07 -6.94
C ASP A 13 -2.65 -13.80 -6.51
N LEU A 14 -1.92 -13.31 -5.53
CA LEU A 14 -0.65 -13.88 -5.12
C LEU A 14 -0.74 -14.93 -3.98
N GLY A 15 -1.76 -15.28 -3.57
CA GLY A 15 -2.02 -16.33 -2.61
C GLY A 15 -3.45 -16.73 -2.78
N GLY A 16 -4.05 -16.01 -3.70
CA GLY A 16 -5.43 -16.12 -4.04
C GLY A 16 -6.35 -15.72 -2.91
N GLU A 17 -7.55 -15.48 -3.27
CA GLU A 17 -8.66 -15.25 -2.38
C GLU A 17 -8.77 -16.34 -1.29
N LYS A 18 -8.42 -17.58 -1.64
CA LYS A 18 -8.46 -18.71 -0.71
C LYS A 18 -7.49 -18.54 0.47
N ASN A 19 -6.28 -18.06 0.21
CA ASN A 19 -5.30 -17.84 1.28
C ASN A 19 -5.69 -16.66 2.16
N PHE A 20 -6.20 -15.61 1.57
CA PHE A 20 -6.68 -14.46 2.31
C PHE A 20 -7.86 -14.84 3.21
N ARG A 21 -8.82 -15.58 2.70
CA ARG A 21 -9.95 -16.07 3.49
C ARG A 21 -9.50 -16.97 4.65
N ARG A 22 -8.51 -17.83 4.40
CA ARG A 22 -7.97 -18.72 5.44
C ARG A 22 -7.32 -17.93 6.58
N ILE A 23 -6.64 -16.83 6.26
CA ILE A 23 -5.97 -15.99 7.25
C ILE A 23 -6.98 -15.08 7.98
N SER A 24 -7.92 -14.51 7.25
CA SER A 24 -8.81 -13.46 7.74
C SER A 24 -10.22 -13.95 8.09
N GLY A 25 -10.45 -15.26 8.08
CA GLY A 25 -11.76 -15.84 8.40
C GLY A 25 -12.80 -15.49 7.35
N ASN A 26 -13.88 -14.84 7.79
CA ASN A 26 -14.99 -14.47 6.92
C ASN A 26 -14.82 -13.13 6.20
N TRP A 27 -13.72 -12.44 6.42
CA TRP A 27 -13.51 -11.16 5.77
C TRP A 27 -13.21 -11.35 4.29
N ARG A 28 -14.05 -10.74 3.47
CA ARG A 28 -13.98 -10.81 2.02
C ARG A 28 -13.87 -9.41 1.45
N ILE A 29 -12.86 -9.21 0.65
CA ILE A 29 -12.66 -7.96 -0.06
C ILE A 29 -13.23 -8.15 -1.47
N GLU A 30 -14.21 -7.34 -1.81
CA GLU A 30 -14.76 -7.28 -3.16
C GLU A 30 -14.47 -5.90 -3.76
N TYR A 31 -13.96 -5.91 -4.97
CA TYR A 31 -13.84 -4.67 -5.72
C TYR A 31 -15.22 -4.23 -6.18
N VAL A 32 -15.58 -3.01 -5.85
CA VAL A 32 -16.76 -2.33 -6.39
C VAL A 32 -16.31 -1.00 -6.98
N LYS A 33 -16.94 -0.60 -8.08
CA LYS A 33 -16.54 0.62 -8.82
C LYS A 33 -16.54 1.88 -7.95
N ALA A 34 -17.40 1.95 -6.96
CA ALA A 34 -17.46 3.05 -6.01
C ALA A 34 -16.14 3.27 -5.25
N LEU A 35 -15.32 2.22 -5.06
CA LEU A 35 -14.02 2.34 -4.40
C LEU A 35 -13.04 3.23 -5.17
N ASP A 36 -13.20 3.41 -6.47
CA ASP A 36 -12.37 4.31 -7.26
C ASP A 36 -12.50 5.77 -6.83
N TYR A 37 -13.61 6.15 -6.22
CA TYR A 37 -13.81 7.50 -5.67
C TYR A 37 -13.06 7.75 -4.37
N TYR A 38 -12.62 6.69 -3.69
CA TYR A 38 -11.93 6.76 -2.41
C TYR A 38 -10.47 6.33 -2.49
N ASP A 39 -10.06 5.70 -3.58
CA ASP A 39 -8.69 5.22 -3.73
C ASP A 39 -7.71 6.39 -3.98
N PRO A 40 -6.74 6.61 -3.08
CA PRO A 40 -5.79 7.70 -3.21
C PRO A 40 -5.03 7.74 -4.54
N ILE A 41 -4.84 6.61 -5.18
CA ILE A 41 -4.12 6.56 -6.45
C ILE A 41 -4.78 7.39 -7.55
N ASN A 42 -6.12 7.49 -7.52
CA ASN A 42 -6.87 8.27 -8.51
C ASN A 42 -6.72 9.78 -8.28
N PHE A 43 -6.24 10.18 -7.10
CA PHE A 43 -6.01 11.58 -6.74
C PHE A 43 -4.53 11.97 -6.76
N ALA A 44 -3.62 11.01 -6.87
CA ALA A 44 -2.18 11.26 -6.79
C ALA A 44 -1.71 12.34 -7.78
N LYS A 45 -2.22 12.33 -8.99
CA LYS A 45 -1.86 13.30 -10.04
C LYS A 45 -2.36 14.72 -9.78
N ARG A 46 -3.29 14.89 -8.84
CA ARG A 46 -3.87 16.20 -8.47
C ARG A 46 -3.14 16.85 -7.30
N ILE A 47 -2.30 16.11 -6.61
CA ILE A 47 -1.53 16.64 -5.48
C ILE A 47 -0.51 17.64 -6.02
N LYS A 48 -0.44 18.82 -5.39
CA LYS A 48 0.41 19.93 -5.82
C LYS A 48 1.49 20.30 -4.80
N CYS A 49 1.49 19.67 -3.63
CA CYS A 49 2.49 19.88 -2.59
C CYS A 49 3.47 18.70 -2.53
N PRO A 50 4.68 18.91 -2.00
CA PRO A 50 5.59 17.80 -1.71
C PRO A 50 4.95 16.75 -0.81
N VAL A 51 5.29 15.49 -1.01
CA VAL A 51 4.74 14.36 -0.25
C VAL A 51 5.87 13.58 0.42
N ASP A 52 5.69 13.29 1.70
CA ASP A 52 6.59 12.41 2.44
C ASP A 52 5.82 11.17 2.91
N ILE A 53 6.16 10.03 2.33
CA ILE A 53 5.63 8.73 2.72
C ILE A 53 6.59 8.15 3.75
N THR A 54 6.30 8.43 5.00
CA THR A 54 7.24 8.30 6.10
C THR A 54 7.55 6.86 6.47
N ARG A 55 6.61 5.93 6.24
CA ARG A 55 6.81 4.53 6.59
C ARG A 55 5.96 3.61 5.74
N VAL A 56 6.64 2.69 5.08
CA VAL A 56 6.02 1.57 4.36
C VAL A 56 6.61 0.28 4.90
N GLY A 57 5.83 -0.49 5.62
CA GLY A 57 6.26 -1.80 6.11
C GLY A 57 6.36 -2.80 4.97
N LEU A 58 7.52 -3.41 4.77
CA LEU A 58 7.68 -4.42 3.71
C LEU A 58 6.87 -5.69 3.98
N GLY A 59 6.50 -5.94 5.24
CA GLY A 59 5.61 -7.03 5.65
C GLY A 59 4.16 -6.61 5.88
N ASP A 60 3.79 -5.39 5.51
CA ASP A 60 2.42 -4.90 5.71
C ASP A 60 1.46 -5.59 4.74
N TYR A 61 0.52 -6.34 5.30
CA TYR A 61 -0.51 -7.05 4.54
C TYR A 61 -1.86 -6.32 4.49
N VAL A 62 -2.00 -5.24 5.25
CA VAL A 62 -3.20 -4.37 5.23
C VAL A 62 -3.06 -3.28 4.20
N CYS A 63 -1.91 -2.59 4.22
CA CYS A 63 -1.52 -1.60 3.20
C CYS A 63 -0.25 -2.10 2.51
N PRO A 64 -0.36 -3.04 1.57
CA PRO A 64 0.80 -3.68 0.96
C PRO A 64 1.76 -2.66 0.34
N PRO A 65 3.07 -2.87 0.47
CA PRO A 65 4.07 -1.95 -0.10
C PRO A 65 3.93 -1.77 -1.61
N SER A 66 3.46 -2.79 -2.31
CA SER A 66 3.16 -2.70 -3.75
C SER A 66 2.12 -1.62 -4.05
N GLY A 67 1.02 -1.58 -3.30
CA GLY A 67 -0.02 -0.57 -3.47
C GLY A 67 0.47 0.85 -3.16
N VAL A 68 1.23 1.00 -2.08
CA VAL A 68 1.82 2.30 -1.71
C VAL A 68 2.85 2.75 -2.75
N THR A 69 3.63 1.82 -3.31
CA THR A 69 4.59 2.13 -4.37
C THR A 69 3.90 2.59 -5.65
N VAL A 70 2.76 2.00 -6.00
CA VAL A 70 1.97 2.46 -7.14
C VAL A 70 1.47 3.90 -6.90
N PHE A 71 1.02 4.22 -5.68
CA PHE A 71 0.67 5.59 -5.33
C PHE A 71 1.86 6.54 -5.50
N TYR A 72 3.03 6.20 -4.95
CA TYR A 72 4.27 6.96 -5.12
C TYR A 72 4.59 7.19 -6.61
N ASN A 73 4.52 6.16 -7.43
CA ASN A 73 4.83 6.26 -8.86
C ASN A 73 3.89 7.19 -9.63
N ASN A 74 2.67 7.39 -9.12
CA ASN A 74 1.68 8.27 -9.74
C ASN A 74 1.74 9.72 -9.25
N LEU A 75 2.49 10.01 -8.20
CA LEU A 75 2.72 11.38 -7.76
C LEU A 75 3.58 12.14 -8.79
N LYS A 76 3.24 13.40 -9.04
CA LYS A 76 3.93 14.29 -9.98
C LYS A 76 4.64 15.46 -9.27
N VAL A 77 4.86 15.32 -8.00
CA VAL A 77 5.47 16.32 -7.10
C VAL A 77 6.70 15.72 -6.43
N PRO A 78 7.60 16.55 -5.87
CA PRO A 78 8.72 16.05 -5.08
C PRO A 78 8.22 15.10 -4.00
N THR A 79 8.74 13.88 -3.97
CA THR A 79 8.24 12.84 -3.07
C THR A 79 9.37 12.01 -2.51
N THR A 80 9.30 11.73 -1.22
CA THR A 80 10.17 10.77 -0.52
C THR A 80 9.32 9.60 -0.05
N ILE A 81 9.85 8.38 -0.20
CA ILE A 81 9.23 7.16 0.34
C ILE A 81 10.28 6.35 1.10
N ARG A 82 9.90 5.81 2.25
CA ARG A 82 10.77 5.00 3.11
C ARG A 82 10.16 3.63 3.34
N TYR A 83 10.90 2.60 2.98
CA TYR A 83 10.52 1.20 3.19
C TYR A 83 11.26 0.65 4.41
N TYR A 84 10.53 0.02 5.31
CA TYR A 84 11.04 -0.52 6.57
C TYR A 84 11.05 -2.03 6.52
N GLN A 85 12.25 -2.62 6.55
CA GLN A 85 12.41 -4.06 6.63
C GLN A 85 11.91 -4.59 7.98
N GLY A 86 11.20 -5.71 7.96
CA GLY A 86 10.67 -6.35 9.16
C GLY A 86 9.47 -5.65 9.79
N SER A 87 8.99 -4.57 9.18
CA SER A 87 7.83 -3.82 9.66
C SER A 87 6.55 -4.35 9.03
N THR A 88 5.52 -4.46 9.85
CA THR A 88 4.15 -4.79 9.42
C THR A 88 3.25 -3.56 9.59
N HIS A 89 1.95 -3.73 9.46
CA HIS A 89 1.00 -2.62 9.63
C HIS A 89 1.06 -2.00 11.03
N GLY A 90 1.16 -2.82 12.05
CA GLY A 90 1.14 -2.40 13.46
C GLY A 90 2.47 -2.54 14.19
N TYR A 91 3.52 -3.00 13.54
CA TYR A 91 4.80 -3.29 14.19
C TYR A 91 5.97 -2.69 13.42
N VAL A 92 6.89 -2.08 14.16
CA VAL A 92 8.17 -1.58 13.66
C VAL A 92 9.27 -2.14 14.56
N PRO A 93 10.31 -2.80 14.01
CA PRO A 93 11.47 -3.23 14.79
C PRO A 93 12.19 -2.02 15.43
N ASP A 94 12.92 -2.24 16.53
CA ASP A 94 13.67 -1.19 17.20
C ASP A 94 14.76 -0.58 16.29
N THR A 95 15.41 -1.41 15.48
CA THR A 95 16.46 -0.98 14.55
C THR A 95 16.19 -1.51 13.14
N PRO A 96 15.19 -0.97 12.46
CA PRO A 96 14.84 -1.46 11.13
C PRO A 96 15.88 -1.03 10.10
N GLU A 97 16.10 -1.87 9.10
CA GLU A 97 16.77 -1.44 7.88
C GLU A 97 15.79 -0.61 7.05
N ILE A 98 16.22 0.56 6.61
CA ILE A 98 15.35 1.53 5.91
C ILE A 98 15.91 1.79 4.52
N PHE A 99 15.06 1.61 3.52
CA PHE A 99 15.37 1.91 2.13
C PHE A 99 14.62 3.18 1.71
N VAL A 100 15.32 4.17 1.20
CA VAL A 100 14.75 5.47 0.83
C VAL A 100 14.79 5.66 -0.67
N ARG A 101 13.69 6.11 -1.23
CA ARG A 101 13.61 6.57 -2.63
C ARG A 101 13.07 7.99 -2.65
N GLN A 102 13.57 8.77 -3.61
CA GLN A 102 13.17 10.16 -3.81
C GLN A 102 12.97 10.45 -5.29
N LYS A 103 12.11 11.39 -5.55
CA LYS A 103 11.94 11.96 -6.88
C LYS A 103 11.49 13.42 -6.81
#